data_48c114bc53535a46f1018d38c07871a0
#
_entry.id   48c114bc53535a46f1018d38c07871a0
#
_cell.length_a   1.000
_cell.length_b   1.000
_cell.length_c   1.000
_cell.angle_alpha   90.00
_cell.angle_beta   90.00
_cell.angle_gamma   90.00
#
_symmetry.space_group_name_H-M   'P 1'
#
loop_
_entity.id
_entity.type
_entity.pdbx_description
1 polymer ?
#
loop_
_entity_poly.entity_id
_entity_poly.type
_entity_poly.pdbx_seq_one_letter_code
_entity_poly.pdbx_strand_id
1 'polypeptide(L)'
;MTFSKEELDELRQAKTLLENPGLAAKLANYVGSPVEKGMKMLPKKWQASVHGATEKALMKALDVAVKSLGARSGVRSTRGAQNAAHKFAVATSGAVGGAFGLIALGVELPISTTIILRSIADIAASEGEDPRHIDTKLACLVVFALGSPADARDNAAESGYFAARSALATAVTEASKHLAQKGLAKGGSPALVRLIGLIAARFGIVVSEKTAAQLVPVIGAAGGALINTLFIGHYQDMARGHFIVRRLEKIHGAEPVRLAYEKL
;
A
#
# COMPACT_ATOMS: atom_id res chain seq x y z
N MET A 1 28.38 14.83 4.59
CA MET A 1 27.12 15.25 5.24
C MET A 1 26.85 14.28 6.38
N THR A 2 26.61 14.80 7.57
CA THR A 2 26.42 13.97 8.78
C THR A 2 24.95 14.06 9.15
N PHE A 3 24.29 12.92 9.28
CA PHE A 3 22.93 12.85 9.81
C PHE A 3 22.92 13.29 11.27
N SER A 4 21.91 14.01 11.72
CA SER A 4 21.67 14.24 13.13
C SER A 4 21.26 12.94 13.82
N LYS A 5 21.34 12.92 15.16
CA LYS A 5 20.88 11.75 15.94
C LYS A 5 19.39 11.50 15.73
N GLU A 6 18.60 12.57 15.68
CA GLU A 6 17.14 12.50 15.45
C GLU A 6 16.82 11.91 14.07
N GLU A 7 17.52 12.36 13.02
CA GLU A 7 17.33 11.80 11.66
C GLU A 7 17.70 10.32 11.56
N LEU A 8 18.76 9.88 12.29
CA LEU A 8 19.11 8.46 12.36
C LEU A 8 18.07 7.63 13.13
N ASP A 9 17.49 8.19 14.19
CA ASP A 9 16.43 7.52 14.94
C ASP A 9 15.14 7.44 14.11
N GLU A 10 14.79 8.47 13.35
CA GLU A 10 13.69 8.44 12.38
C GLU A 10 13.94 7.42 11.27
N LEU A 11 15.17 7.36 10.73
CA LEU A 11 15.53 6.39 9.70
C LEU A 11 15.45 4.94 10.23
N ARG A 12 15.85 4.72 11.49
CA ARG A 12 15.70 3.42 12.17
C ARG A 12 14.24 3.05 12.37
N GLN A 13 13.41 4.03 12.75
CA GLN A 13 11.97 3.83 12.84
C GLN A 13 11.38 3.47 11.47
N ALA A 14 11.75 4.20 10.42
CA ALA A 14 11.32 3.91 9.06
C ALA A 14 11.71 2.49 8.63
N LYS A 15 12.94 2.07 8.88
CA LYS A 15 13.41 0.70 8.62
C LYS A 15 12.57 -0.34 9.34
N THR A 16 12.31 -0.12 10.63
CA THR A 16 11.46 -1.00 11.43
C THR A 16 10.04 -1.14 10.83
N LEU A 17 9.44 -0.03 10.38
CA LEU A 17 8.12 -0.05 9.77
C LEU A 17 8.10 -0.78 8.42
N LEU A 18 9.12 -0.58 7.59
CA LEU A 18 9.19 -1.08 6.22
C LEU A 18 9.60 -2.57 6.14
N GLU A 19 10.42 -3.03 7.09
CA GLU A 19 10.95 -4.40 7.14
C GLU A 19 10.29 -5.28 8.21
N ASN A 20 9.33 -4.72 8.97
CA ASN A 20 8.58 -5.46 9.99
C ASN A 20 7.79 -6.62 9.33
N PRO A 21 7.49 -7.70 10.09
CA PRO A 21 6.82 -8.85 9.53
C PRO A 21 5.59 -8.46 8.71
N GLY A 22 5.51 -8.99 7.51
CA GLY A 22 4.45 -8.71 6.55
C GLY A 22 3.05 -8.97 7.14
N LEU A 23 2.03 -8.53 6.44
CA LEU A 23 0.64 -8.67 6.88
C LEU A 23 0.28 -10.12 7.25
N ALA A 24 0.79 -11.12 6.48
CA ALA A 24 0.55 -12.54 6.76
C ALA A 24 0.98 -12.96 8.16
N ALA A 25 2.15 -12.52 8.62
CA ALA A 25 2.65 -12.84 9.96
C ALA A 25 1.84 -12.13 11.05
N LYS A 26 1.47 -10.86 10.83
CA LYS A 26 0.59 -10.12 11.74
C LYS A 26 -0.77 -10.81 11.85
N LEU A 27 -1.35 -11.23 10.74
CA LEU A 27 -2.62 -11.96 10.70
C LEU A 27 -2.52 -13.32 11.38
N ALA A 28 -1.46 -14.10 11.13
CA ALA A 28 -1.26 -15.42 11.73
C ALA A 28 -1.23 -15.36 13.27
N ASN A 29 -0.59 -14.33 13.83
CA ASN A 29 -0.53 -14.13 15.28
C ASN A 29 -1.92 -13.89 15.91
N TYR A 30 -2.83 -13.23 15.17
CA TYR A 30 -4.18 -12.95 15.68
C TYR A 30 -5.17 -14.10 15.41
N VAL A 31 -5.04 -14.73 14.23
CA VAL A 31 -5.93 -15.83 13.80
C VAL A 31 -5.59 -17.13 14.52
N GLY A 32 -4.40 -17.24 15.14
CA GLY A 32 -3.92 -18.47 15.79
C GLY A 32 -3.74 -19.64 14.83
N SER A 33 -3.69 -19.37 13.51
CA SER A 33 -3.53 -20.36 12.46
C SER A 33 -2.73 -19.76 11.30
N PRO A 34 -1.84 -20.53 10.67
CA PRO A 34 -1.11 -20.07 9.50
C PRO A 34 -2.04 -19.62 8.38
N VAL A 35 -1.79 -18.44 7.82
CA VAL A 35 -2.54 -17.90 6.66
C VAL A 35 -2.45 -18.85 5.46
N GLU A 36 -1.37 -19.67 5.39
CA GLU A 36 -1.20 -20.70 4.36
C GLU A 36 -2.35 -21.72 4.32
N LYS A 37 -2.99 -22.02 5.46
CA LYS A 37 -4.17 -22.89 5.45
C LYS A 37 -5.32 -22.25 4.68
N GLY A 38 -5.58 -20.96 4.91
CA GLY A 38 -6.58 -20.20 4.15
C GLY A 38 -6.19 -20.06 2.68
N MET A 39 -4.91 -19.86 2.37
CA MET A 39 -4.42 -19.80 0.98
C MET A 39 -4.72 -21.09 0.20
N LYS A 40 -4.63 -22.27 0.82
CA LYS A 40 -4.99 -23.55 0.20
C LYS A 40 -6.49 -23.70 -0.09
N MET A 41 -7.32 -22.91 0.58
CA MET A 41 -8.78 -22.90 0.37
C MET A 41 -9.19 -22.00 -0.80
N LEU A 42 -8.29 -21.15 -1.30
CA LEU A 42 -8.59 -20.25 -2.42
C LEU A 42 -8.77 -21.06 -3.73
N PRO A 43 -9.76 -20.71 -4.59
CA PRO A 43 -9.96 -21.38 -5.87
C PRO A 43 -8.73 -21.28 -6.79
N LYS A 44 -8.47 -22.27 -7.64
CA LYS A 44 -7.34 -22.29 -8.59
C LYS A 44 -7.27 -21.04 -9.50
N LYS A 45 -8.43 -20.45 -9.83
CA LYS A 45 -8.52 -19.22 -10.67
C LYS A 45 -8.39 -17.92 -9.85
N TRP A 46 -8.15 -18.02 -8.54
CA TRP A 46 -8.12 -16.88 -7.64
C TRP A 46 -7.11 -15.80 -8.05
N GLN A 47 -5.88 -16.19 -8.36
CA GLN A 47 -4.81 -15.24 -8.68
C GLN A 47 -5.17 -14.31 -9.84
N ALA A 48 -5.73 -14.85 -10.94
CA ALA A 48 -6.16 -14.03 -12.07
C ALA A 48 -7.30 -13.06 -11.69
N SER A 49 -8.24 -13.52 -10.86
CA SER A 49 -9.37 -12.71 -10.40
C SER A 49 -8.91 -11.60 -9.46
N VAL A 50 -8.00 -11.88 -8.53
CA VAL A 50 -7.41 -10.89 -7.62
C VAL A 50 -6.59 -9.87 -8.41
N HIS A 51 -5.75 -10.32 -9.36
CA HIS A 51 -4.95 -9.41 -10.19
C HIS A 51 -5.85 -8.40 -10.92
N GLY A 52 -6.87 -8.85 -11.64
CA GLY A 52 -7.81 -7.96 -12.32
C GLY A 52 -8.61 -7.05 -11.38
N ALA A 53 -8.96 -7.53 -10.19
CA ALA A 53 -9.64 -6.71 -9.18
C ALA A 53 -8.70 -5.63 -8.60
N THR A 54 -7.43 -5.98 -8.34
CA THR A 54 -6.42 -5.04 -7.82
C THR A 54 -6.06 -3.97 -8.85
N GLU A 55 -5.91 -4.33 -10.13
CA GLU A 55 -5.70 -3.34 -11.21
C GLU A 55 -6.84 -2.33 -11.29
N LYS A 56 -8.09 -2.81 -11.30
CA LYS A 56 -9.29 -1.94 -11.31
C LYS A 56 -9.35 -1.04 -10.08
N ALA A 57 -9.04 -1.58 -8.90
CA ALA A 57 -9.02 -0.82 -7.66
C ALA A 57 -7.94 0.27 -7.68
N LEU A 58 -6.73 -0.04 -8.15
CA LEU A 58 -5.63 0.91 -8.25
C LEU A 58 -5.88 1.97 -9.35
N MET A 59 -6.45 1.61 -10.49
CA MET A 59 -6.87 2.59 -11.50
C MET A 59 -7.93 3.55 -10.95
N LYS A 60 -8.89 3.05 -10.18
CA LYS A 60 -9.87 3.89 -9.48
C LYS A 60 -9.20 4.79 -8.44
N ALA A 61 -8.26 4.26 -7.68
CA ALA A 61 -7.50 5.01 -6.70
C ALA A 61 -6.66 6.10 -7.38
N LEU A 62 -6.01 5.82 -8.53
CA LEU A 62 -5.28 6.82 -9.32
C LEU A 62 -6.22 7.93 -9.82
N ASP A 63 -7.39 7.61 -10.33
CA ASP A 63 -8.39 8.60 -10.77
C ASP A 63 -8.80 9.53 -9.60
N VAL A 64 -9.06 8.93 -8.43
CA VAL A 64 -9.34 9.70 -7.20
C VAL A 64 -8.14 10.54 -6.78
N ALA A 65 -6.92 10.00 -6.83
CA ALA A 65 -5.70 10.73 -6.48
C ALA A 65 -5.51 11.97 -7.37
N VAL A 66 -5.62 11.79 -8.69
CA VAL A 66 -5.43 12.88 -9.65
C VAL A 66 -6.50 13.98 -9.49
N LYS A 67 -7.76 13.59 -9.26
CA LYS A 67 -8.90 14.53 -9.21
C LYS A 67 -9.11 15.19 -7.84
N SER A 68 -8.80 14.51 -6.74
CA SER A 68 -9.25 14.95 -5.42
C SER A 68 -8.16 15.11 -4.37
N LEU A 69 -6.96 14.52 -4.56
CA LEU A 69 -5.86 14.77 -3.64
C LEU A 69 -5.34 16.20 -3.86
N GLY A 70 -5.32 16.97 -2.79
CA GLY A 70 -4.94 18.39 -2.81
C GLY A 70 -6.11 19.38 -2.84
N ALA A 71 -7.33 18.98 -3.17
CA ALA A 71 -8.50 19.84 -3.07
C ALA A 71 -8.92 20.11 -1.61
N ARG A 72 -8.44 19.34 -0.66
CA ARG A 72 -8.72 19.43 0.79
C ARG A 72 -7.47 19.71 1.63
N SER A 73 -6.52 20.47 1.13
CA SER A 73 -5.36 20.92 1.88
C SER A 73 -5.78 21.95 2.94
N GLY A 74 -6.19 21.49 4.12
CA GLY A 74 -6.58 22.37 5.22
C GLY A 74 -6.91 21.69 6.53
N VAL A 75 -7.02 20.38 6.56
CA VAL A 75 -7.30 19.66 7.82
C VAL A 75 -6.16 18.67 8.09
N ARG A 76 -5.20 19.09 8.90
CA ARG A 76 -4.33 18.17 9.64
C ARG A 76 -5.22 17.22 10.44
N SER A 77 -5.44 16.01 9.97
CA SER A 77 -6.33 15.08 10.66
C SER A 77 -5.76 13.69 10.71
N THR A 78 -4.98 13.42 11.76
CA THR A 78 -4.84 12.09 12.35
C THR A 78 -6.21 11.45 12.62
N ARG A 79 -7.26 12.28 12.84
CA ARG A 79 -8.67 11.85 12.97
C ARG A 79 -9.26 11.31 11.67
N GLY A 80 -8.83 11.78 10.50
CA GLY A 80 -9.35 11.30 9.21
C GLY A 80 -9.00 9.86 8.92
N ALA A 81 -7.77 9.43 9.21
CA ALA A 81 -7.32 8.05 9.04
C ALA A 81 -8.02 7.08 10.00
N GLN A 82 -8.22 7.49 11.27
CA GLN A 82 -8.95 6.70 12.27
C GLN A 82 -10.45 6.59 11.91
N ASN A 83 -11.07 7.69 11.44
CA ASN A 83 -12.47 7.67 11.01
C ASN A 83 -12.69 6.86 9.74
N ALA A 84 -11.72 6.83 8.81
CA ALA A 84 -11.78 6.01 7.61
C ALA A 84 -11.68 4.52 7.97
N ALA A 85 -10.80 4.14 8.90
CA ALA A 85 -10.70 2.78 9.41
C ALA A 85 -12.00 2.33 10.12
N HIS A 86 -12.61 3.23 10.88
CA HIS A 86 -13.87 2.96 11.60
C HIS A 86 -15.06 2.80 10.63
N LYS A 87 -15.18 3.67 9.64
CA LYS A 87 -16.22 3.57 8.59
C LYS A 87 -16.03 2.32 7.73
N PHE A 88 -14.80 1.93 7.46
CA PHE A 88 -14.49 0.72 6.73
C PHE A 88 -14.82 -0.55 7.52
N ALA A 89 -14.48 -0.59 8.81
CA ALA A 89 -14.81 -1.69 9.71
C ALA A 89 -16.34 -1.90 9.81
N VAL A 90 -17.12 -0.82 9.84
CA VAL A 90 -18.59 -0.87 9.88
C VAL A 90 -19.18 -1.31 8.53
N ALA A 91 -18.64 -0.83 7.41
CA ALA A 91 -19.15 -1.19 6.08
C ALA A 91 -18.91 -2.66 5.71
N THR A 92 -17.85 -3.28 6.22
CA THR A 92 -17.48 -4.67 5.92
C THR A 92 -18.09 -5.68 6.90
N SER A 93 -18.54 -5.27 8.08
CA SER A 93 -19.20 -6.14 9.05
C SER A 93 -20.55 -6.69 8.57
N GLY A 94 -21.18 -6.05 7.58
CA GLY A 94 -22.46 -6.49 6.99
C GLY A 94 -22.35 -7.44 5.79
N ALA A 95 -21.15 -7.67 5.24
CA ALA A 95 -20.94 -8.43 3.98
C ALA A 95 -20.37 -9.84 4.19
N VAL A 96 -20.33 -10.37 5.40
CA VAL A 96 -19.66 -11.64 5.70
C VAL A 96 -20.62 -12.82 5.62
N GLY A 97 -20.78 -13.33 4.41
CA GLY A 97 -21.20 -14.71 4.20
C GLY A 97 -20.28 -15.32 3.16
N GLY A 98 -19.57 -16.40 3.48
CA GLY A 98 -18.53 -17.04 2.65
C GLY A 98 -18.91 -17.44 1.22
N ALA A 99 -20.17 -17.23 0.79
CA ALA A 99 -20.67 -17.44 -0.56
C ALA A 99 -20.37 -16.25 -1.53
N PHE A 100 -19.99 -15.07 -1.01
CA PHE A 100 -19.82 -13.85 -1.81
C PHE A 100 -18.35 -13.51 -2.13
N GLY A 101 -17.38 -14.34 -1.79
CA GLY A 101 -15.93 -14.05 -1.76
C GLY A 101 -15.38 -13.26 -2.96
N LEU A 102 -15.57 -13.69 -4.20
CA LEU A 102 -15.06 -13.01 -5.40
C LEU A 102 -15.90 -11.81 -5.82
N ILE A 103 -17.21 -11.87 -5.67
CA ILE A 103 -18.13 -10.77 -6.03
C ILE A 103 -17.95 -9.63 -5.03
N ALA A 104 -17.87 -9.95 -3.74
CA ALA A 104 -17.62 -8.99 -2.68
C ALA A 104 -16.26 -8.28 -2.86
N LEU A 105 -15.22 -9.01 -3.26
CA LEU A 105 -13.90 -8.45 -3.53
C LEU A 105 -13.94 -7.37 -4.63
N GLY A 106 -14.71 -7.61 -5.69
CA GLY A 106 -14.86 -6.66 -6.81
C GLY A 106 -15.45 -5.30 -6.39
N VAL A 107 -16.27 -5.27 -5.35
CA VAL A 107 -16.89 -4.04 -4.81
C VAL A 107 -16.09 -3.46 -3.64
N GLU A 108 -15.68 -4.34 -2.71
CA GLU A 108 -14.95 -3.92 -1.49
C GLU A 108 -13.57 -3.34 -1.81
N LEU A 109 -12.82 -3.98 -2.71
CA LEU A 109 -11.43 -3.61 -2.96
C LEU A 109 -11.26 -2.18 -3.50
N PRO A 110 -12.05 -1.69 -4.48
CA PRO A 110 -11.95 -0.30 -4.93
C PRO A 110 -12.27 0.72 -3.82
N ILE A 111 -13.21 0.39 -2.94
CA ILE A 111 -13.59 1.27 -1.82
C ILE A 111 -12.46 1.31 -0.79
N SER A 112 -12.00 0.14 -0.35
CA SER A 112 -10.93 0.04 0.65
C SER A 112 -9.62 0.65 0.14
N THR A 113 -9.23 0.37 -1.10
CA THR A 113 -8.04 0.96 -1.72
C THR A 113 -8.11 2.48 -1.77
N THR A 114 -9.28 3.05 -2.09
CA THR A 114 -9.48 4.51 -2.09
C THR A 114 -9.35 5.11 -0.69
N ILE A 115 -9.89 4.46 0.34
CA ILE A 115 -9.79 4.90 1.73
C ILE A 115 -8.35 4.82 2.21
N ILE A 116 -7.65 3.73 1.93
CA ILE A 116 -6.24 3.55 2.26
C ILE A 116 -5.40 4.62 1.56
N LEU A 117 -5.63 4.88 0.27
CA LEU A 117 -4.91 5.91 -0.48
C LEU A 117 -5.03 7.30 0.17
N ARG A 118 -6.22 7.66 0.64
CA ARG A 118 -6.41 8.93 1.34
C ARG A 118 -5.63 8.99 2.64
N SER A 119 -5.63 7.91 3.42
CA SER A 119 -4.82 7.81 4.63
C SER A 119 -3.32 7.91 4.33
N ILE A 120 -2.85 7.28 3.24
CA ILE A 120 -1.47 7.40 2.76
C ILE A 120 -1.15 8.85 2.39
N ALA A 121 -2.06 9.55 1.68
CA ALA A 121 -1.85 10.94 1.29
C ALA A 121 -1.83 11.90 2.50
N ASP A 122 -2.62 11.64 3.54
CA ASP A 122 -2.59 12.41 4.79
C ASP A 122 -1.24 12.21 5.51
N ILE A 123 -0.70 10.98 5.52
CA ILE A 123 0.63 10.67 6.06
C ILE A 123 1.70 11.38 5.22
N ALA A 124 1.64 11.31 3.88
CA ALA A 124 2.56 12.01 3.01
C ALA A 124 2.61 13.51 3.30
N ALA A 125 1.44 14.13 3.46
CA ALA A 125 1.34 15.55 3.81
C ALA A 125 1.94 15.87 5.19
N SER A 126 1.81 14.98 6.17
CA SER A 126 2.43 15.16 7.49
C SER A 126 3.95 15.09 7.45
N GLU A 127 4.51 14.38 6.46
CA GLU A 127 5.95 14.29 6.19
C GLU A 127 6.46 15.37 5.20
N GLY A 128 5.62 16.39 4.93
CA GLY A 128 6.02 17.55 4.12
C GLY A 128 5.88 17.37 2.60
N GLU A 129 5.21 16.30 2.14
CA GLU A 129 4.86 16.14 0.74
C GLU A 129 3.64 17.00 0.36
N ASP A 130 3.62 17.55 -0.85
CA ASP A 130 2.42 18.21 -1.38
C ASP A 130 1.57 17.23 -2.19
N PRO A 131 0.38 16.85 -1.70
CA PRO A 131 -0.50 15.90 -2.41
C PRO A 131 -1.03 16.40 -3.77
N ARG A 132 -0.80 17.66 -4.13
CA ARG A 132 -1.14 18.22 -5.45
C ARG A 132 -0.14 17.80 -6.52
N HIS A 133 1.11 17.57 -6.13
CA HIS A 133 2.17 17.17 -7.07
C HIS A 133 1.95 15.73 -7.58
N ILE A 134 2.19 15.54 -8.87
CA ILE A 134 2.05 14.23 -9.53
C ILE A 134 2.97 13.19 -8.89
N ASP A 135 4.22 13.57 -8.59
CA ASP A 135 5.19 12.67 -7.98
C ASP A 135 4.75 12.18 -6.60
N THR A 136 4.13 13.05 -5.78
CA THR A 136 3.55 12.66 -4.49
C THR A 136 2.37 11.69 -4.69
N LYS A 137 1.49 11.95 -5.69
CA LYS A 137 0.37 11.05 -6.00
C LYS A 137 0.85 9.67 -6.43
N LEU A 138 1.89 9.60 -7.26
CA LEU A 138 2.50 8.34 -7.67
C LEU A 138 3.21 7.65 -6.50
N ALA A 139 3.92 8.42 -5.64
CA ALA A 139 4.53 7.87 -4.44
C ALA A 139 3.49 7.24 -3.49
N CYS A 140 2.30 7.87 -3.34
CA CYS A 140 1.20 7.28 -2.57
C CYS A 140 0.71 5.95 -3.17
N LEU A 141 0.69 5.81 -4.50
CA LEU A 141 0.33 4.55 -5.16
C LEU A 141 1.41 3.48 -5.00
N VAL A 142 2.69 3.86 -5.05
CA VAL A 142 3.81 2.93 -4.84
C VAL A 142 3.74 2.25 -3.48
N VAL A 143 3.20 2.91 -2.45
CA VAL A 143 3.02 2.32 -1.11
C VAL A 143 2.26 0.99 -1.16
N PHE A 144 1.30 0.81 -2.09
CA PHE A 144 0.58 -0.46 -2.25
C PHE A 144 1.46 -1.63 -2.71
N ALA A 145 2.64 -1.34 -3.26
CA ALA A 145 3.61 -2.37 -3.65
C ALA A 145 4.64 -2.68 -2.54
N LEU A 146 4.63 -1.91 -1.45
CA LEU A 146 5.55 -2.11 -0.32
C LEU A 146 5.00 -3.14 0.66
N GLY A 147 5.90 -3.76 1.42
CA GLY A 147 5.53 -4.73 2.47
C GLY A 147 4.97 -6.06 1.95
N SER A 148 5.01 -6.32 0.64
CA SER A 148 4.79 -7.64 0.08
C SER A 148 6.05 -8.48 0.20
N PRO A 149 5.96 -9.84 0.25
CA PRO A 149 7.12 -10.71 0.15
C PRO A 149 7.98 -10.38 -1.08
N ALA A 150 9.29 -10.65 -0.99
CA ALA A 150 10.22 -10.42 -2.09
C ALA A 150 9.71 -11.09 -3.39
N ASP A 151 9.81 -10.37 -4.49
CA ASP A 151 9.48 -10.86 -5.83
C ASP A 151 10.77 -11.29 -6.54
N ALA A 152 10.69 -12.24 -7.47
CA ALA A 152 11.80 -12.65 -8.31
C ALA A 152 12.44 -11.50 -9.14
N ARG A 153 11.75 -10.36 -9.24
CA ARG A 153 12.24 -9.13 -9.89
C ARG A 153 13.02 -8.22 -8.94
N ASP A 154 13.07 -8.54 -7.65
CA ASP A 154 13.78 -7.76 -6.65
C ASP A 154 15.27 -8.08 -6.74
N ASN A 155 16.11 -7.06 -6.62
CA ASN A 155 17.54 -7.25 -6.53
C ASN A 155 17.88 -7.88 -5.17
N ALA A 156 18.40 -9.09 -5.17
CA ALA A 156 18.74 -9.83 -3.96
C ALA A 156 19.86 -9.16 -3.11
N ALA A 157 20.58 -8.19 -3.67
CA ALA A 157 21.62 -7.44 -2.97
C ALA A 157 21.08 -6.21 -2.22
N GLU A 158 19.82 -5.83 -2.42
CA GLU A 158 19.20 -4.69 -1.78
C GLU A 158 18.20 -5.13 -0.69
N SER A 159 17.95 -4.27 0.31
CA SER A 159 16.86 -4.50 1.26
C SER A 159 15.52 -4.58 0.51
N GLY A 160 14.56 -5.36 1.01
CA GLY A 160 13.26 -5.56 0.36
C GLY A 160 12.53 -4.27 0.00
N TYR A 161 12.71 -3.21 0.79
CA TYR A 161 12.16 -1.89 0.52
C TYR A 161 12.79 -1.22 -0.71
N PHE A 162 14.14 -1.13 -0.76
CA PHE A 162 14.83 -0.49 -1.88
C PHE A 162 14.70 -1.33 -3.16
N ALA A 163 14.74 -2.64 -3.06
CA ALA A 163 14.51 -3.55 -4.18
C ALA A 163 13.12 -3.33 -4.81
N ALA A 164 12.07 -3.21 -3.99
CA ALA A 164 10.73 -2.91 -4.48
C ALA A 164 10.65 -1.55 -5.19
N ARG A 165 11.30 -0.51 -4.65
CA ARG A 165 11.37 0.83 -5.27
C ARG A 165 12.14 0.82 -6.58
N SER A 166 13.30 0.16 -6.62
CA SER A 166 14.13 0.03 -7.82
C SER A 166 13.36 -0.66 -8.95
N ALA A 167 12.63 -1.74 -8.66
CA ALA A 167 11.81 -2.45 -9.62
C ALA A 167 10.69 -1.58 -10.24
N LEU A 168 10.23 -0.56 -9.53
CA LEU A 168 9.16 0.35 -9.97
C LEU A 168 9.68 1.65 -10.58
N ALA A 169 10.96 2.02 -10.39
CA ALA A 169 11.50 3.35 -10.66
C ALA A 169 11.27 3.81 -12.11
N THR A 170 11.57 2.96 -13.10
CA THR A 170 11.37 3.28 -14.52
C THR A 170 9.89 3.54 -14.83
N ALA A 171 8.99 2.66 -14.36
CA ALA A 171 7.56 2.79 -14.62
C ALA A 171 6.97 4.03 -13.93
N VAL A 172 7.44 4.40 -12.74
CA VAL A 172 7.05 5.63 -12.03
C VAL A 172 7.49 6.86 -12.85
N THR A 173 8.74 6.87 -13.34
CA THR A 173 9.27 7.98 -14.13
C THR A 173 8.49 8.17 -15.44
N GLU A 174 8.19 7.08 -16.14
CA GLU A 174 7.40 7.11 -17.39
C GLU A 174 5.97 7.61 -17.13
N ALA A 175 5.34 7.13 -16.05
CA ALA A 175 4.00 7.53 -15.63
C ALA A 175 3.94 9.01 -15.24
N SER A 176 4.95 9.50 -14.48
CA SER A 176 5.06 10.91 -14.08
C SER A 176 5.17 11.82 -15.28
N LYS A 177 6.07 11.53 -16.22
CA LYS A 177 6.21 12.28 -17.49
C LYS A 177 4.90 12.32 -18.28
N HIS A 178 4.22 11.18 -18.39
CA HIS A 178 2.95 11.11 -19.11
C HIS A 178 1.86 11.97 -18.46
N LEU A 179 1.70 11.86 -17.15
CA LEU A 179 0.69 12.64 -16.40
C LEU A 179 0.98 14.14 -16.45
N ALA A 180 2.25 14.55 -16.39
CA ALA A 180 2.66 15.94 -16.49
C ALA A 180 2.33 16.54 -17.87
N GLN A 181 2.49 15.76 -18.95
CA GLN A 181 2.30 16.24 -20.33
C GLN A 181 0.85 16.15 -20.82
N LYS A 182 0.13 15.08 -20.47
CA LYS A 182 -1.16 14.72 -21.08
C LYS A 182 -2.30 14.55 -20.06
N GLY A 183 -2.00 14.63 -18.78
CA GLY A 183 -2.98 14.34 -17.73
C GLY A 183 -3.46 12.89 -17.73
N LEU A 184 -4.59 12.63 -17.06
CA LEU A 184 -5.20 11.33 -17.00
C LEU A 184 -6.18 11.15 -18.18
N ALA A 185 -5.75 10.45 -19.23
CA ALA A 185 -6.63 10.08 -20.34
C ALA A 185 -7.62 8.98 -19.93
N LYS A 186 -8.81 8.96 -20.54
CA LYS A 186 -9.76 7.85 -20.36
C LYS A 186 -9.12 6.54 -20.81
N GLY A 187 -9.09 5.53 -19.92
CA GLY A 187 -8.52 4.21 -20.19
C GLY A 187 -7.04 4.05 -19.81
N GLY A 188 -6.38 5.12 -19.38
CA GLY A 188 -4.95 5.09 -19.03
C GLY A 188 -4.03 5.10 -20.24
N SER A 189 -2.76 5.48 -20.04
CA SER A 189 -1.71 5.32 -21.05
C SER A 189 -0.96 4.00 -20.82
N PRO A 190 -0.20 3.51 -21.83
CA PRO A 190 0.64 2.33 -21.66
C PRO A 190 1.58 2.42 -20.43
N ALA A 191 2.14 3.61 -20.16
CA ALA A 191 3.00 3.85 -19.00
C ALA A 191 2.24 3.69 -17.66
N LEU A 192 1.02 4.23 -17.58
CA LEU A 192 0.18 4.10 -16.39
C LEU A 192 -0.31 2.67 -16.20
N VAL A 193 -0.74 2.01 -17.27
CA VAL A 193 -1.16 0.60 -17.24
C VAL A 193 -0.01 -0.29 -16.76
N ARG A 194 1.21 -0.06 -17.27
CA ARG A 194 2.41 -0.80 -16.83
C ARG A 194 2.70 -0.58 -15.34
N LEU A 195 2.70 0.67 -14.86
CA LEU A 195 2.91 0.97 -13.44
C LEU A 195 1.85 0.30 -12.55
N ILE A 196 0.58 0.44 -12.93
CA ILE A 196 -0.53 -0.17 -12.18
C ILE A 196 -0.41 -1.69 -12.17
N GLY A 197 -0.06 -2.34 -13.28
CA GLY A 197 0.16 -3.79 -13.34
C GLY A 197 1.29 -4.27 -12.41
N LEU A 198 2.40 -3.53 -12.36
CA LEU A 198 3.52 -3.83 -11.45
C LEU A 198 3.12 -3.68 -9.97
N ILE A 199 2.38 -2.64 -9.63
CA ILE A 199 1.86 -2.44 -8.27
C ILE A 199 0.82 -3.53 -7.95
N ALA A 200 -0.09 -3.83 -8.88
CA ALA A 200 -1.16 -4.83 -8.70
C ALA A 200 -0.62 -6.23 -8.44
N ALA A 201 0.49 -6.60 -9.08
CA ALA A 201 1.14 -7.89 -8.86
C ALA A 201 1.54 -8.08 -7.39
N ARG A 202 2.11 -7.03 -6.75
CA ARG A 202 2.52 -7.05 -5.35
C ARG A 202 1.33 -6.88 -4.39
N PHE A 203 0.47 -5.92 -4.68
CA PHE A 203 -0.74 -5.66 -3.90
C PHE A 203 -1.67 -6.88 -3.86
N GLY A 204 -1.78 -7.61 -4.97
CA GLY A 204 -2.57 -8.83 -5.08
C GLY A 204 -2.12 -9.94 -4.12
N ILE A 205 -0.83 -10.03 -3.80
CA ILE A 205 -0.32 -10.98 -2.79
C ILE A 205 -0.91 -10.63 -1.42
N VAL A 206 -0.80 -9.37 -1.00
CA VAL A 206 -1.29 -8.89 0.31
C VAL A 206 -2.81 -8.98 0.40
N VAL A 207 -3.54 -8.71 -0.70
CA VAL A 207 -5.00 -8.92 -0.79
C VAL A 207 -5.37 -10.39 -0.64
N SER A 208 -4.58 -11.30 -1.23
CA SER A 208 -4.80 -12.74 -1.10
C SER A 208 -4.57 -13.22 0.34
N GLU A 209 -3.54 -12.74 1.01
CA GLU A 209 -3.27 -13.02 2.43
C GLU A 209 -4.43 -12.55 3.32
N LYS A 210 -4.92 -11.32 3.11
CA LYS A 210 -6.11 -10.80 3.80
C LYS A 210 -7.31 -11.71 3.61
N THR A 211 -7.60 -12.09 2.36
CA THR A 211 -8.75 -12.93 2.06
C THR A 211 -8.60 -14.33 2.61
N ALA A 212 -7.39 -14.90 2.54
CA ALA A 212 -7.10 -16.21 3.14
C ALA A 212 -7.34 -16.20 4.64
N ALA A 213 -6.94 -15.13 5.34
CA ALA A 213 -7.22 -14.98 6.77
C ALA A 213 -8.73 -14.92 7.05
N GLN A 214 -9.52 -14.25 6.21
CA GLN A 214 -10.98 -14.16 6.35
C GLN A 214 -11.70 -15.51 6.13
N LEU A 215 -11.09 -16.44 5.40
CA LEU A 215 -11.66 -17.78 5.16
C LEU A 215 -11.46 -18.75 6.33
N VAL A 216 -10.63 -18.42 7.32
CA VAL A 216 -10.43 -19.28 8.50
C VAL A 216 -11.65 -19.20 9.42
N PRO A 217 -12.39 -20.30 9.69
CA PRO A 217 -13.73 -20.26 10.32
C PRO A 217 -13.74 -19.75 11.78
N VAL A 218 -12.58 -19.68 12.43
CA VAL A 218 -12.45 -19.37 13.88
C VAL A 218 -12.75 -17.90 14.21
N ILE A 219 -12.89 -17.02 13.23
CA ILE A 219 -12.72 -15.58 13.42
C ILE A 219 -14.06 -14.82 13.62
N GLY A 220 -15.19 -15.35 13.17
CA GLY A 220 -16.50 -14.68 13.32
C GLY A 220 -16.52 -13.21 12.83
N ALA A 221 -17.61 -12.48 13.07
CA ALA A 221 -17.77 -11.08 12.61
C ALA A 221 -16.75 -10.10 13.24
N ALA A 222 -16.36 -10.29 14.50
CA ALA A 222 -15.36 -9.47 15.17
C ALA A 222 -13.97 -9.62 14.54
N GLY A 223 -13.63 -10.80 14.03
CA GLY A 223 -12.37 -11.06 13.34
C GLY A 223 -12.26 -10.36 12.00
N GLY A 224 -13.35 -10.22 11.26
CA GLY A 224 -13.36 -9.48 10.00
C GLY A 224 -12.98 -8.00 10.18
N ALA A 225 -13.50 -7.34 11.21
CA ALA A 225 -13.15 -5.97 11.55
C ALA A 225 -11.66 -5.84 11.94
N LEU A 226 -11.13 -6.79 12.71
CA LEU A 226 -9.73 -6.83 13.10
C LEU A 226 -8.80 -7.02 11.89
N ILE A 227 -9.11 -7.96 10.99
CA ILE A 227 -8.36 -8.20 9.76
C ILE A 227 -8.30 -6.92 8.91
N ASN A 228 -9.42 -6.20 8.76
CA ASN A 228 -9.45 -4.95 8.05
C ASN A 228 -8.62 -3.86 8.73
N THR A 229 -8.65 -3.78 10.05
CA THR A 229 -7.82 -2.84 10.81
C THR A 229 -6.33 -3.13 10.61
N LEU A 230 -5.91 -4.39 10.66
CA LEU A 230 -4.53 -4.80 10.40
C LEU A 230 -4.11 -4.50 8.97
N PHE A 231 -5.00 -4.72 8.00
CA PHE A 231 -4.74 -4.43 6.59
C PHE A 231 -4.53 -2.92 6.34
N ILE A 232 -5.38 -2.07 6.92
CA ILE A 232 -5.21 -0.61 6.83
C ILE A 232 -3.94 -0.18 7.57
N GLY A 233 -3.73 -0.69 8.80
CA GLY A 233 -2.55 -0.40 9.60
C GLY A 233 -1.25 -0.75 8.90
N HIS A 234 -1.22 -1.89 8.19
CA HIS A 234 -0.07 -2.30 7.38
C HIS A 234 0.32 -1.21 6.36
N TYR A 235 -0.64 -0.69 5.58
CA TYR A 235 -0.35 0.36 4.59
C TYR A 235 -0.04 1.72 5.22
N GLN A 236 -0.58 2.02 6.40
CA GLN A 236 -0.20 3.21 7.14
C GLN A 236 1.25 3.13 7.64
N ASP A 237 1.70 1.95 8.10
CA ASP A 237 3.08 1.72 8.50
C ASP A 237 4.03 1.84 7.30
N MET A 238 3.68 1.20 6.17
CA MET A 238 4.44 1.34 4.91
C MET A 238 4.52 2.80 4.46
N ALA A 239 3.42 3.56 4.55
CA ALA A 239 3.40 4.97 4.20
C ALA A 239 4.32 5.80 5.10
N ARG A 240 4.24 5.65 6.42
CA ARG A 240 5.11 6.38 7.35
C ARG A 240 6.57 6.12 7.06
N GLY A 241 6.97 4.84 7.00
CA GLY A 241 8.36 4.49 6.68
C GLY A 241 8.81 5.06 5.34
N HIS A 242 7.99 4.91 4.29
CA HIS A 242 8.28 5.42 2.95
C HIS A 242 8.47 6.94 2.90
N PHE A 243 7.59 7.72 3.53
CA PHE A 243 7.66 9.17 3.46
C PHE A 243 8.69 9.77 4.41
N ILE A 244 9.05 9.11 5.52
CA ILE A 244 10.25 9.46 6.32
C ILE A 244 11.50 9.31 5.44
N VAL A 245 11.69 8.17 4.78
CA VAL A 245 12.83 7.96 3.88
C VAL A 245 12.87 9.02 2.78
N ARG A 246 11.75 9.29 2.10
CA ARG A 246 11.67 10.30 1.04
C ARG A 246 11.99 11.71 1.54
N ARG A 247 11.55 12.07 2.74
CA ARG A 247 11.88 13.36 3.34
C ARG A 247 13.38 13.49 3.58
N LEU A 248 14.02 12.46 4.15
CA LEU A 248 15.47 12.44 4.36
C LEU A 248 16.24 12.43 3.03
N GLU A 249 15.76 11.72 2.00
CA GLU A 249 16.34 11.74 0.65
C GLU A 249 16.32 13.14 0.02
N LYS A 250 15.30 13.94 0.27
CA LYS A 250 15.23 15.34 -0.19
C LYS A 250 16.29 16.24 0.49
N ILE A 251 16.64 15.94 1.73
CA ILE A 251 17.58 16.71 2.53
C ILE A 251 19.03 16.30 2.22
N HIS A 252 19.31 14.98 2.22
CA HIS A 252 20.66 14.43 2.17
C HIS A 252 21.02 13.79 0.83
N GLY A 253 20.04 13.59 -0.07
CA GLY A 253 20.21 12.81 -1.29
C GLY A 253 19.90 11.32 -1.10
N ALA A 254 19.53 10.65 -2.19
CA ALA A 254 19.06 9.26 -2.15
C ALA A 254 20.16 8.27 -1.71
N GLU A 255 21.38 8.41 -2.24
CA GLU A 255 22.46 7.46 -1.96
C GLU A 255 22.97 7.50 -0.52
N PRO A 256 23.21 8.68 0.12
CA PRO A 256 23.56 8.74 1.53
C PRO A 256 22.51 8.13 2.45
N VAL A 257 21.21 8.36 2.15
CA VAL A 257 20.11 7.79 2.95
C VAL A 257 20.06 6.28 2.78
N ARG A 258 20.23 5.75 1.57
CA ARG A 258 20.28 4.31 1.31
C ARG A 258 21.42 3.65 2.09
N LEU A 259 22.63 4.20 2.01
CA LEU A 259 23.81 3.67 2.74
C LEU A 259 23.63 3.73 4.26
N ALA A 260 23.01 4.79 4.78
CA ALA A 260 22.70 4.89 6.20
C ALA A 260 21.66 3.85 6.63
N TYR A 261 20.60 3.68 5.84
CA TYR A 261 19.53 2.72 6.08
C TYR A 261 20.05 1.27 6.10
N GLU A 262 20.94 0.90 5.18
CA GLU A 262 21.53 -0.44 5.10
C GLU A 262 22.42 -0.77 6.32
N LYS A 263 23.04 0.25 6.92
CA LYS A 263 23.91 0.10 8.11
C LYS A 263 23.16 0.00 9.43
N LEU A 264 21.90 0.41 9.49
CA LEU A 264 21.03 0.31 10.68
C LEU A 264 20.51 -1.10 10.89
#